data_e866cdf2f14c318fc9e4740297a1041b
#
_entry.id   e866cdf2f14c318fc9e4740297a1041b
#
_cell.length_a   1.000
_cell.length_b   1.000
_cell.length_c   1.000
_cell.angle_alpha   90.00
_cell.angle_beta   90.00
_cell.angle_gamma   90.00
#
_symmetry.space_group_name_H-M   'P 1'
#
loop_
_entity.id
_entity.type
_entity.pdbx_description
1 polymer ?
#
loop_
_entity_poly.entity_id
_entity_poly.type
_entity_poly.pdbx_seq_one_letter_code
_entity_poly.pdbx_strand_id
1 'polypeptide(L)'
;AATTAWVEAQNKVTNEYLSQIPFRENLLKRLTTLADYEKISAPIKKHGKYYFSKNDGLQNQSVFYVQDSLDGEPRVFLDPNKLSDDGTVALTGLYFSNDGKYTAYSISRSGSDWSEIFVMDTESGKLLEDHIEWAKFTGAAWQGDGFYYSAYDAPAKGKEFSNVNEKHKIYYHKIGEPQSKDKLIYQNPAYPKRFYTASTSEDERILFLTESGAGRGNNLFIRDLKKPNSPFIQLTTDLDYQYYPIEVIG
;
A
#
# COMPACT_ATOMS: atom_id res chain seq x y z
N ALA A 1 12.32 -2.63 25.97
CA ALA A 1 13.47 -2.89 26.85
C ALA A 1 13.76 -4.38 27.01
N ALA A 2 12.89 -5.19 27.68
CA ALA A 2 13.19 -6.63 27.90
C ALA A 2 13.19 -7.43 26.59
N THR A 3 12.22 -7.22 25.74
CA THR A 3 12.12 -7.87 24.41
C THR A 3 13.33 -7.52 23.54
N THR A 4 13.73 -6.26 23.49
CA THR A 4 14.90 -5.81 22.72
C THR A 4 16.18 -6.49 23.21
N ALA A 5 16.43 -6.51 24.52
CA ALA A 5 17.58 -7.18 25.11
C ALA A 5 17.60 -8.69 24.81
N TRP A 6 16.43 -9.32 24.82
CA TRP A 6 16.30 -10.74 24.46
C TRP A 6 16.64 -10.97 22.98
N VAL A 7 16.12 -10.14 22.07
CA VAL A 7 16.42 -10.22 20.64
C VAL A 7 17.93 -10.04 20.38
N GLU A 8 18.56 -9.05 21.00
CA GLU A 8 20.01 -8.83 20.90
C GLU A 8 20.83 -10.03 21.36
N ALA A 9 20.43 -10.63 22.51
CA ALA A 9 21.07 -11.83 23.02
C ALA A 9 20.93 -13.03 22.08
N GLN A 10 19.72 -13.25 21.48
CA GLN A 10 19.52 -14.31 20.48
C GLN A 10 20.31 -14.05 19.19
N ASN A 11 20.33 -12.81 18.71
CA ASN A 11 21.11 -12.44 17.52
C ASN A 11 22.61 -12.69 17.73
N LYS A 12 23.13 -12.43 18.93
CA LYS A 12 24.53 -12.74 19.26
C LYS A 12 24.84 -14.23 19.07
N VAL A 13 24.03 -15.11 19.67
CA VAL A 13 24.19 -16.57 19.53
C VAL A 13 24.10 -17.01 18.08
N THR A 14 23.12 -16.48 17.34
CA THR A 14 22.91 -16.79 15.92
C THR A 14 24.12 -16.37 15.09
N ASN A 15 24.63 -15.15 15.28
CA ASN A 15 25.75 -14.62 14.54
C ASN A 15 27.04 -15.37 14.86
N GLU A 16 27.27 -15.73 16.12
CA GLU A 16 28.41 -16.57 16.54
C GLU A 16 28.38 -17.92 15.83
N TYR A 17 27.24 -18.59 15.78
CA TYR A 17 27.07 -19.86 15.06
C TYR A 17 27.31 -19.70 13.55
N LEU A 18 26.65 -18.72 12.93
CA LEU A 18 26.77 -18.49 11.47
C LEU A 18 28.19 -18.08 11.05
N SER A 19 28.94 -17.39 11.90
CA SER A 19 30.34 -16.99 11.61
C SER A 19 31.29 -18.16 11.53
N GLN A 20 30.96 -19.31 12.14
CA GLN A 20 31.74 -20.52 12.11
C GLN A 20 31.57 -21.36 10.82
N ILE A 21 30.65 -21.03 9.96
CA ILE A 21 30.37 -21.76 8.71
C ILE A 21 31.47 -21.44 7.69
N PRO A 22 32.34 -22.40 7.32
CA PRO A 22 33.54 -22.10 6.53
C PRO A 22 33.26 -21.59 5.11
N PHE A 23 32.11 -21.94 4.55
CA PHE A 23 31.74 -21.53 3.19
C PHE A 23 30.82 -20.30 3.13
N ARG A 24 30.48 -19.69 4.27
CA ARG A 24 29.53 -18.58 4.37
C ARG A 24 29.92 -17.40 3.46
N GLU A 25 31.15 -16.98 3.51
CA GLU A 25 31.67 -15.88 2.70
C GLU A 25 31.60 -16.18 1.19
N ASN A 26 31.93 -17.38 0.79
CA ASN A 26 31.88 -17.82 -0.60
C ASN A 26 30.44 -17.87 -1.09
N LEU A 27 29.50 -18.33 -0.24
CA LEU A 27 28.06 -18.34 -0.54
C LEU A 27 27.52 -16.92 -0.67
N LEU A 28 27.85 -16.02 0.27
CA LEU A 28 27.47 -14.61 0.22
C LEU A 28 27.94 -13.95 -1.08
N LYS A 29 29.23 -14.12 -1.42
CA LYS A 29 29.79 -13.59 -2.66
C LYS A 29 29.07 -14.14 -3.90
N ARG A 30 28.74 -15.43 -3.91
CA ARG A 30 28.01 -16.04 -5.03
C ARG A 30 26.59 -15.49 -5.14
N LEU A 31 25.87 -15.38 -4.03
CA LEU A 31 24.52 -14.82 -4.00
C LEU A 31 24.50 -13.34 -4.44
N THR A 32 25.45 -12.54 -3.97
CA THR A 32 25.62 -11.15 -4.40
C THR A 32 25.81 -11.08 -5.93
N THR A 33 26.74 -11.87 -6.47
CA THR A 33 26.98 -11.91 -7.92
C THR A 33 25.73 -12.34 -8.72
N LEU A 34 24.94 -13.28 -8.18
CA LEU A 34 23.70 -13.74 -8.83
C LEU A 34 22.57 -12.75 -8.72
N ALA A 35 22.53 -11.92 -7.68
CA ALA A 35 21.53 -10.89 -7.47
C ALA A 35 21.86 -9.57 -8.20
N ASP A 36 23.13 -9.36 -8.54
CA ASP A 36 23.65 -8.14 -9.16
C ASP A 36 23.44 -8.16 -10.67
N TYR A 37 22.18 -7.97 -11.08
CA TYR A 37 21.79 -7.77 -12.47
C TYR A 37 20.65 -6.77 -12.55
N GLU A 38 20.57 -6.04 -13.65
CA GLU A 38 19.51 -5.08 -13.89
C GLU A 38 18.13 -5.78 -13.96
N LYS A 39 17.16 -5.25 -13.21
CA LYS A 39 15.79 -5.74 -13.16
C LYS A 39 14.86 -4.62 -13.59
N ILE A 40 14.07 -4.85 -14.64
CA ILE A 40 13.12 -3.87 -15.19
C ILE A 40 11.74 -4.52 -15.24
N SER A 41 10.71 -3.83 -14.72
CA SER A 41 9.33 -4.28 -14.87
C SER A 41 8.79 -3.95 -16.27
N ALA A 42 7.76 -4.67 -16.69
CA ALA A 42 6.99 -4.25 -17.85
C ALA A 42 6.40 -2.85 -17.62
N PRO A 43 6.45 -1.95 -18.64
CA PRO A 43 5.86 -0.64 -18.51
C PRO A 43 4.33 -0.70 -18.50
N ILE A 44 3.70 0.11 -17.66
CA ILE A 44 2.25 0.33 -17.66
C ILE A 44 1.95 1.71 -18.25
N LYS A 45 0.93 1.78 -19.11
CA LYS A 45 0.49 3.06 -19.68
C LYS A 45 -0.58 3.68 -18.79
N LYS A 46 -0.34 4.91 -18.33
CA LYS A 46 -1.30 5.73 -17.57
C LYS A 46 -1.24 7.17 -18.08
N HIS A 47 -2.40 7.73 -18.44
CA HIS A 47 -2.54 9.12 -18.90
C HIS A 47 -1.54 9.53 -19.99
N GLY A 48 -1.36 8.65 -20.99
CA GLY A 48 -0.47 8.90 -22.11
C GLY A 48 1.02 8.69 -21.86
N LYS A 49 1.43 8.45 -20.61
CA LYS A 49 2.82 8.18 -20.21
C LYS A 49 3.00 6.72 -19.83
N TYR A 50 4.26 6.25 -19.79
CA TYR A 50 4.64 4.90 -19.47
C TYR A 50 5.44 4.91 -18.15
N TYR A 51 5.00 4.09 -17.21
CA TYR A 51 5.62 3.96 -15.87
C TYR A 51 6.18 2.56 -15.72
N PHE A 52 7.38 2.44 -15.18
CA PHE A 52 8.01 1.17 -14.90
C PHE A 52 8.97 1.30 -13.71
N SER A 53 9.34 0.19 -13.12
CA SER A 53 10.35 0.16 -12.06
C SER A 53 11.64 -0.47 -12.57
N LYS A 54 12.76 0.05 -12.09
CA LYS A 54 14.09 -0.44 -12.41
C LYS A 54 14.93 -0.54 -11.14
N ASN A 55 15.70 -1.62 -11.03
CA ASN A 55 16.72 -1.81 -10.03
C ASN A 55 18.03 -2.13 -10.76
N ASP A 56 19.11 -1.46 -10.43
CA ASP A 56 20.41 -1.64 -11.10
C ASP A 56 21.17 -2.92 -10.66
N GLY A 57 20.59 -3.67 -9.72
CA GLY A 57 21.13 -4.93 -9.23
C GLY A 57 21.00 -5.03 -7.71
N LEU A 58 21.73 -4.22 -6.98
CA LEU A 58 21.83 -4.27 -5.52
C LEU A 58 21.17 -3.11 -4.77
N GLN A 59 20.42 -2.25 -5.46
CA GLN A 59 19.64 -1.22 -4.79
C GLN A 59 18.64 -1.85 -3.81
N ASN A 60 18.43 -1.22 -2.66
CA ASN A 60 17.52 -1.72 -1.62
C ASN A 60 16.07 -1.86 -2.15
N GLN A 61 15.61 -0.87 -2.92
CA GLN A 61 14.32 -0.87 -3.58
C GLN A 61 14.45 -0.44 -5.04
N SER A 62 13.54 -0.92 -5.89
CA SER A 62 13.50 -0.46 -7.29
C SER A 62 13.04 0.99 -7.36
N VAL A 63 13.65 1.77 -8.24
CA VAL A 63 13.28 3.15 -8.55
C VAL A 63 12.18 3.15 -9.60
N PHE A 64 11.17 3.99 -9.44
CA PHE A 64 10.10 4.18 -10.42
C PHE A 64 10.46 5.28 -11.40
N TYR A 65 10.25 4.97 -12.68
CA TYR A 65 10.53 5.85 -13.80
C TYR A 65 9.26 6.14 -14.58
N VAL A 66 9.28 7.27 -15.30
CA VAL A 66 8.24 7.65 -16.26
C VAL A 66 8.89 8.10 -17.55
N GLN A 67 8.26 7.78 -18.68
CA GLN A 67 8.66 8.21 -20.02
C GLN A 67 7.42 8.54 -20.88
N ASP A 68 7.58 9.43 -21.87
CA ASP A 68 6.46 9.91 -22.68
C ASP A 68 6.10 8.95 -23.85
N SER A 69 7.03 8.08 -24.23
CA SER A 69 6.83 7.01 -25.22
C SER A 69 7.61 5.77 -24.81
N LEU A 70 7.34 4.60 -25.41
CA LEU A 70 8.07 3.37 -25.12
C LEU A 70 9.57 3.47 -25.38
N ASP A 71 9.97 4.27 -26.35
CA ASP A 71 11.37 4.51 -26.71
C ASP A 71 11.87 5.88 -26.23
N GLY A 72 11.10 6.54 -25.34
CA GLY A 72 11.44 7.85 -24.79
C GLY A 72 12.49 7.77 -23.69
N GLU A 73 13.17 8.87 -23.42
CA GLU A 73 14.12 8.96 -22.32
C GLU A 73 13.41 8.87 -20.96
N PRO A 74 13.77 7.90 -20.11
CA PRO A 74 13.16 7.74 -18.80
C PRO A 74 13.67 8.79 -17.81
N ARG A 75 12.77 9.35 -17.04
CA ARG A 75 13.09 10.20 -15.88
C ARG A 75 12.59 9.57 -14.59
N VAL A 76 13.29 9.83 -13.50
CA VAL A 76 12.87 9.32 -12.18
C VAL A 76 11.51 9.94 -11.83
N PHE A 77 10.55 9.07 -11.51
CA PHE A 77 9.23 9.44 -11.03
C PHE A 77 9.18 9.43 -9.49
N LEU A 78 9.60 8.32 -8.88
CA LEU A 78 9.70 8.18 -7.43
C LEU A 78 10.88 7.26 -7.09
N ASP A 79 11.78 7.72 -6.24
CA ASP A 79 12.89 6.92 -5.73
C ASP A 79 12.66 6.54 -4.25
N PRO A 80 12.20 5.30 -3.97
CA PRO A 80 11.94 4.87 -2.61
C PRO A 80 13.19 4.84 -1.72
N ASN A 81 14.39 4.75 -2.31
CA ASN A 81 15.64 4.73 -1.57
C ASN A 81 15.97 6.08 -0.91
N LYS A 82 15.25 7.15 -1.30
CA LYS A 82 15.38 8.49 -0.73
C LYS A 82 14.35 8.82 0.35
N LEU A 83 13.46 7.87 0.68
CA LEU A 83 12.41 8.08 1.69
C LEU A 83 12.93 7.96 3.12
N SER A 84 14.11 7.37 3.33
CA SER A 84 14.81 7.35 4.62
C SER A 84 16.31 7.15 4.42
N ASP A 85 17.10 7.74 5.32
CA ASP A 85 18.56 7.64 5.26
C ASP A 85 19.07 6.26 5.66
N ASP A 86 18.33 5.53 6.51
CA ASP A 86 18.70 4.20 7.01
C ASP A 86 18.12 3.04 6.16
N GLY A 87 17.35 3.35 5.11
CA GLY A 87 16.74 2.36 4.22
C GLY A 87 15.62 1.53 4.85
N THR A 88 15.08 1.93 6.00
CA THR A 88 14.03 1.19 6.71
C THR A 88 12.61 1.52 6.27
N VAL A 89 12.44 2.54 5.40
CA VAL A 89 11.15 2.88 4.81
C VAL A 89 10.97 2.16 3.48
N ALA A 90 9.90 1.39 3.36
CA ALA A 90 9.53 0.67 2.15
C ALA A 90 8.32 1.33 1.46
N LEU A 91 8.39 1.51 0.14
CA LEU A 91 7.23 1.83 -0.69
C LEU A 91 6.35 0.58 -0.81
N THR A 92 5.07 0.69 -0.43
CA THR A 92 4.13 -0.43 -0.42
C THR A 92 3.04 -0.34 -1.48
N GLY A 93 2.84 0.83 -2.07
CA GLY A 93 1.87 1.02 -3.15
C GLY A 93 2.01 2.35 -3.88
N LEU A 94 1.52 2.38 -5.12
CA LEU A 94 1.48 3.55 -6.00
C LEU A 94 0.14 3.58 -6.72
N TYR A 95 -0.63 4.65 -6.57
CA TYR A 95 -2.02 4.75 -6.99
C TYR A 95 -2.26 6.06 -7.72
N PHE A 96 -2.50 5.99 -9.03
CA PHE A 96 -2.80 7.16 -9.86
C PHE A 96 -4.28 7.53 -9.78
N SER A 97 -4.59 8.83 -9.66
CA SER A 97 -5.96 9.32 -9.84
C SER A 97 -6.43 9.06 -11.27
N ASN A 98 -7.74 8.89 -11.46
CA ASN A 98 -8.28 8.55 -12.78
C ASN A 98 -8.16 9.69 -13.81
N ASP A 99 -8.01 10.94 -13.35
CA ASP A 99 -7.70 12.09 -14.19
C ASP A 99 -6.19 12.31 -14.42
N GLY A 100 -5.34 11.52 -13.76
CA GLY A 100 -3.88 11.59 -13.85
C GLY A 100 -3.23 12.76 -13.13
N LYS A 101 -4.01 13.58 -12.42
CA LYS A 101 -3.51 14.79 -11.76
C LYS A 101 -2.69 14.46 -10.52
N TYR A 102 -3.12 13.46 -9.75
CA TYR A 102 -2.50 13.09 -8.49
C TYR A 102 -2.03 11.65 -8.48
N THR A 103 -0.99 11.41 -7.71
CA THR A 103 -0.53 10.08 -7.36
C THR A 103 -0.44 9.95 -5.86
N ALA A 104 -1.21 9.02 -5.29
CA ALA A 104 -1.03 8.60 -3.91
C ALA A 104 0.01 7.48 -3.86
N TYR A 105 0.87 7.49 -2.84
CA TYR A 105 1.77 6.39 -2.57
C TYR A 105 1.76 6.04 -1.09
N SER A 106 1.88 4.76 -0.80
CA SER A 106 1.91 4.26 0.57
C SER A 106 3.30 3.77 0.95
N ILE A 107 3.66 4.02 2.19
CA ILE A 107 4.91 3.55 2.79
C ILE A 107 4.66 2.75 4.06
N SER A 108 5.60 1.89 4.38
CA SER A 108 5.71 1.19 5.66
C SER A 108 7.06 1.50 6.29
N ARG A 109 7.09 1.71 7.61
CA ARG A 109 8.32 1.98 8.36
C ARG A 109 8.77 0.76 9.14
N SER A 110 10.06 0.44 9.04
CA SER A 110 10.72 -0.62 9.83
C SER A 110 10.00 -1.97 9.79
N GLY A 111 9.41 -2.33 8.64
CA GLY A 111 8.68 -3.59 8.46
C GLY A 111 7.35 -3.67 9.20
N SER A 112 6.80 -2.55 9.64
CA SER A 112 5.47 -2.49 10.26
C SER A 112 4.37 -2.80 9.22
N ASP A 113 3.26 -3.38 9.68
CA ASP A 113 2.02 -3.47 8.90
C ASP A 113 1.25 -2.14 8.83
N TRP A 114 1.61 -1.15 9.65
CA TRP A 114 1.06 0.19 9.55
C TRP A 114 1.59 0.87 8.31
N SER A 115 0.69 1.50 7.58
CA SER A 115 1.00 2.26 6.37
C SER A 115 0.67 3.72 6.57
N GLU A 116 1.47 4.57 5.95
CA GLU A 116 1.18 5.98 5.75
C GLU A 116 0.93 6.22 4.27
N ILE A 117 -0.03 7.08 3.93
CA ILE A 117 -0.30 7.45 2.54
C ILE A 117 0.01 8.92 2.34
N PHE A 118 0.77 9.21 1.31
CA PHE A 118 1.11 10.55 0.87
C PHE A 118 0.57 10.80 -0.53
N VAL A 119 0.36 12.05 -0.87
CA VAL A 119 -0.12 12.45 -2.20
C VAL A 119 0.85 13.42 -2.84
N MET A 120 1.10 13.25 -4.13
CA MET A 120 1.89 14.17 -4.93
C MET A 120 1.15 14.56 -6.21
N ASP A 121 1.46 15.73 -6.73
CA ASP A 121 1.12 16.12 -8.09
C ASP A 121 1.90 15.23 -9.06
N THR A 122 1.20 14.56 -9.95
CA THR A 122 1.79 13.54 -10.83
C THR A 122 2.79 14.11 -11.82
N GLU A 123 2.54 15.32 -12.33
CA GLU A 123 3.40 15.91 -13.37
C GLU A 123 4.70 16.46 -12.78
N SER A 124 4.59 17.22 -11.71
CA SER A 124 5.74 17.89 -11.08
C SER A 124 6.47 17.03 -10.07
N GLY A 125 5.84 15.95 -9.56
CA GLY A 125 6.35 15.16 -8.43
C GLY A 125 6.33 15.90 -7.09
N LYS A 126 5.69 17.09 -7.03
CA LYS A 126 5.61 17.88 -5.80
C LYS A 126 4.70 17.23 -4.79
N LEU A 127 5.21 16.96 -3.60
CA LEU A 127 4.44 16.46 -2.47
C LEU A 127 3.40 17.50 -2.02
N LEU A 128 2.18 17.04 -1.78
CA LEU A 128 1.08 17.81 -1.18
C LEU A 128 1.14 17.70 0.36
N GLU A 129 0.25 18.41 1.04
CA GLU A 129 0.14 18.35 2.50
C GLU A 129 -0.68 17.15 2.99
N ASP A 130 -1.30 16.43 2.06
CA ASP A 130 -2.14 15.27 2.35
C ASP A 130 -1.30 14.13 2.89
N HIS A 131 -1.58 13.73 4.13
CA HIS A 131 -0.88 12.68 4.85
C HIS A 131 -1.89 11.88 5.68
N ILE A 132 -1.98 10.58 5.39
CA ILE A 132 -2.84 9.64 6.08
C ILE A 132 -1.98 8.74 6.97
N GLU A 133 -2.33 8.65 8.22
CA GLU A 133 -1.72 7.76 9.20
C GLU A 133 -2.67 6.63 9.60
N TRP A 134 -2.14 5.61 10.25
CA TRP A 134 -2.87 4.46 10.79
C TRP A 134 -3.66 3.68 9.76
N ALA A 135 -3.27 3.80 8.50
CA ALA A 135 -3.77 2.96 7.42
C ALA A 135 -3.21 1.54 7.55
N LYS A 136 -4.00 0.55 7.19
CA LYS A 136 -3.58 -0.85 7.23
C LYS A 136 -4.44 -1.68 6.28
N PHE A 137 -3.83 -2.64 5.57
CA PHE A 137 -4.52 -3.50 4.59
C PHE A 137 -5.31 -2.69 3.55
N THR A 138 -4.70 -1.67 2.98
CA THR A 138 -5.38 -0.68 2.14
C THR A 138 -4.55 -0.28 0.93
N GLY A 139 -5.24 0.24 -0.09
CA GLY A 139 -4.70 1.10 -1.13
C GLY A 139 -5.37 2.46 -1.08
N ALA A 140 -5.20 3.27 -2.12
CA ALA A 140 -5.96 4.49 -2.38
C ALA A 140 -6.87 4.25 -3.59
N ALA A 141 -8.18 4.05 -3.35
CA ALA A 141 -9.17 3.87 -4.41
C ALA A 141 -9.76 5.23 -4.79
N TRP A 142 -9.28 5.79 -5.90
CA TRP A 142 -9.63 7.14 -6.34
C TRP A 142 -11.09 7.29 -6.75
N GLN A 143 -11.67 8.43 -6.42
CA GLN A 143 -12.99 8.84 -6.86
C GLN A 143 -13.13 10.37 -6.77
N GLY A 144 -13.34 11.03 -7.90
CA GLY A 144 -13.46 12.48 -7.97
C GLY A 144 -12.21 13.20 -7.42
N ASP A 145 -12.42 14.07 -6.43
CA ASP A 145 -11.37 14.89 -5.81
C ASP A 145 -10.71 14.24 -4.57
N GLY A 146 -10.82 12.91 -4.45
CA GLY A 146 -10.27 12.19 -3.31
C GLY A 146 -10.16 10.69 -3.52
N PHE A 147 -9.95 9.95 -2.44
CA PHE A 147 -9.82 8.50 -2.48
C PHE A 147 -10.37 7.81 -1.22
N TYR A 148 -10.80 6.57 -1.40
CA TYR A 148 -11.14 5.70 -0.29
C TYR A 148 -9.90 4.97 0.20
N TYR A 149 -9.78 4.83 1.51
CA TYR A 149 -8.75 4.06 2.17
C TYR A 149 -9.30 3.37 3.42
N SER A 150 -8.56 2.39 3.93
CA SER A 150 -8.95 1.64 5.11
C SER A 150 -7.97 1.90 6.24
N ALA A 151 -8.50 2.07 7.45
CA ALA A 151 -7.70 2.36 8.64
C ALA A 151 -8.34 1.78 9.91
N TYR A 152 -7.54 1.69 10.95
CA TYR A 152 -7.99 1.53 12.34
C TYR A 152 -7.96 2.88 13.06
N ASP A 153 -8.57 2.91 14.24
CA ASP A 153 -8.37 4.04 15.15
C ASP A 153 -6.89 4.10 15.58
N ALA A 154 -6.36 5.30 15.76
CA ALA A 154 -4.99 5.49 16.23
C ALA A 154 -4.76 4.72 17.54
N PRO A 155 -3.73 3.89 17.63
CA PRO A 155 -3.41 3.17 18.85
C PRO A 155 -2.98 4.14 19.96
N ALA A 156 -3.14 3.75 21.21
CA ALA A 156 -2.59 4.51 22.31
C ALA A 156 -1.05 4.56 22.18
N LYS A 157 -0.46 5.71 22.51
CA LYS A 157 0.99 5.93 22.42
C LYS A 157 1.79 4.81 23.09
N GLY A 158 2.72 4.21 22.36
CA GLY A 158 3.55 3.10 22.81
C GLY A 158 2.85 1.73 22.76
N LYS A 159 1.66 1.66 22.14
CA LYS A 159 0.89 0.42 21.95
C LYS A 159 0.72 0.04 20.48
N GLU A 160 1.42 0.69 19.59
CA GLU A 160 1.31 0.56 18.14
C GLU A 160 1.49 -0.89 17.66
N PHE A 161 2.34 -1.66 18.38
CA PHE A 161 2.64 -3.07 18.05
C PHE A 161 2.09 -4.08 19.06
N SER A 162 1.32 -3.64 20.04
CA SER A 162 0.82 -4.52 21.11
C SER A 162 -0.70 -4.52 21.29
N ASN A 163 -1.40 -3.58 20.66
CA ASN A 163 -2.86 -3.55 20.67
C ASN A 163 -3.43 -4.58 19.69
N VAL A 164 -4.63 -5.08 20.02
CA VAL A 164 -5.44 -5.84 19.08
C VAL A 164 -6.02 -4.87 18.05
N ASN A 165 -5.88 -5.20 16.77
CA ASN A 165 -6.51 -4.44 15.70
C ASN A 165 -7.96 -4.90 15.53
N GLU A 166 -8.89 -4.05 15.90
CA GLU A 166 -10.34 -4.30 15.80
C GLU A 166 -11.05 -3.06 15.23
N LYS A 167 -12.23 -3.29 14.65
CA LYS A 167 -13.09 -2.24 14.09
C LYS A 167 -12.45 -1.49 12.94
N HIS A 168 -11.92 -2.27 11.97
CA HIS A 168 -11.43 -1.71 10.71
C HIS A 168 -12.52 -0.92 10.01
N LYS A 169 -12.16 0.20 9.38
CA LYS A 169 -13.09 1.16 8.80
C LYS A 169 -12.63 1.57 7.40
N ILE A 170 -13.57 2.00 6.57
CA ILE A 170 -13.27 2.68 5.32
C ILE A 170 -13.61 4.16 5.47
N TYR A 171 -12.67 5.00 5.08
CA TYR A 171 -12.80 6.44 5.02
C TYR A 171 -12.70 6.95 3.58
N TYR A 172 -13.20 8.14 3.35
CA TYR A 172 -12.95 8.93 2.15
C TYR A 172 -12.17 10.17 2.53
N HIS A 173 -11.00 10.32 1.95
CA HIS A 173 -10.13 11.49 2.08
C HIS A 173 -10.32 12.39 0.87
N LYS A 174 -10.53 13.68 1.11
CA LYS A 174 -10.59 14.71 0.07
C LYS A 174 -9.27 15.45 -0.01
N ILE A 175 -8.70 15.54 -1.21
CA ILE A 175 -7.42 16.22 -1.43
C ILE A 175 -7.44 17.66 -0.94
N GLY A 176 -6.40 18.03 -0.18
CA GLY A 176 -6.23 19.34 0.42
C GLY A 176 -6.96 19.53 1.76
N GLU A 177 -7.61 18.51 2.28
CA GLU A 177 -8.22 18.54 3.61
C GLU A 177 -7.39 17.71 4.61
N PRO A 178 -7.33 18.07 5.90
CA PRO A 178 -6.64 17.24 6.89
C PRO A 178 -7.40 15.96 7.16
N GLN A 179 -6.69 14.84 7.42
CA GLN A 179 -7.25 13.52 7.73
C GLN A 179 -8.35 13.55 8.81
N SER A 180 -8.29 14.50 9.74
CA SER A 180 -9.31 14.65 10.80
C SER A 180 -10.71 14.99 10.28
N LYS A 181 -10.84 15.42 9.03
CA LYS A 181 -12.11 15.69 8.34
C LYS A 181 -12.59 14.55 7.47
N ASP A 182 -11.85 13.45 7.41
CA ASP A 182 -12.18 12.33 6.55
C ASP A 182 -13.53 11.73 6.92
N LYS A 183 -14.30 11.45 5.88
CA LYS A 183 -15.65 10.93 6.03
C LYS A 183 -15.63 9.43 6.25
N LEU A 184 -16.21 8.96 7.36
CA LEU A 184 -16.44 7.54 7.56
C LEU A 184 -17.46 7.03 6.53
N ILE A 185 -17.07 6.06 5.74
CA ILE A 185 -17.88 5.46 4.65
C ILE A 185 -18.48 4.13 5.08
N TYR A 186 -17.69 3.29 5.76
CA TYR A 186 -18.15 1.98 6.18
C TYR A 186 -17.44 1.50 7.46
N GLN A 187 -18.22 0.86 8.31
CA GLN A 187 -17.75 0.04 9.43
C GLN A 187 -18.83 -1.01 9.77
N ASN A 188 -18.43 -2.11 10.39
CA ASN A 188 -19.37 -3.12 10.87
C ASN A 188 -19.00 -3.56 12.30
N PRO A 189 -19.62 -2.93 13.31
CA PRO A 189 -19.35 -3.24 14.72
C PRO A 189 -19.72 -4.67 15.14
N ALA A 190 -20.64 -5.35 14.40
CA ALA A 190 -21.03 -6.73 14.69
C ALA A 190 -19.88 -7.74 14.43
N TYR A 191 -18.91 -7.36 13.58
CA TYR A 191 -17.77 -8.19 13.24
C TYR A 191 -16.45 -7.42 13.41
N PRO A 192 -16.03 -7.11 14.65
CA PRO A 192 -14.93 -6.19 14.92
C PRO A 192 -13.56 -6.66 14.39
N LYS A 193 -13.41 -7.97 14.15
CA LYS A 193 -12.16 -8.58 13.65
C LYS A 193 -12.10 -8.72 12.13
N ARG A 194 -13.15 -8.33 11.40
CA ARG A 194 -13.13 -8.29 9.95
C ARG A 194 -12.40 -7.04 9.48
N PHE A 195 -11.79 -7.12 8.31
CA PHE A 195 -11.14 -6.01 7.65
C PHE A 195 -11.76 -5.79 6.27
N TYR A 196 -11.64 -4.57 5.79
CA TYR A 196 -12.33 -4.10 4.61
C TYR A 196 -11.33 -3.45 3.67
N THR A 197 -11.48 -3.69 2.37
CA THR A 197 -10.77 -2.94 1.33
C THR A 197 -11.75 -2.31 0.37
N ALA A 198 -11.40 -1.16 -0.17
CA ALA A 198 -12.17 -0.45 -1.16
C ALA A 198 -11.46 -0.47 -2.52
N SER A 199 -12.25 -0.57 -3.58
CA SER A 199 -11.81 -0.29 -4.95
C SER A 199 -12.95 0.37 -5.71
N THR A 200 -12.64 1.11 -6.78
CA THR A 200 -13.62 1.79 -7.62
C THR A 200 -13.59 1.20 -9.02
N SER A 201 -14.74 1.25 -9.71
CA SER A 201 -14.77 1.00 -11.15
C SER A 201 -13.98 2.08 -11.90
N GLU A 202 -13.50 1.77 -13.12
CA GLU A 202 -12.72 2.69 -13.93
C GLU A 202 -13.47 4.00 -14.22
N ASP A 203 -14.81 3.93 -14.37
CA ASP A 203 -15.69 5.09 -14.55
C ASP A 203 -16.10 5.79 -13.25
N GLU A 204 -15.54 5.40 -12.11
CA GLU A 204 -15.82 5.89 -10.75
C GLU A 204 -17.29 5.81 -10.34
N ARG A 205 -18.09 5.01 -11.03
CA ARG A 205 -19.52 4.87 -10.74
C ARG A 205 -19.80 3.93 -9.57
N ILE A 206 -19.04 2.86 -9.46
CA ILE A 206 -19.25 1.82 -8.46
C ILE A 206 -18.10 1.80 -7.46
N LEU A 207 -18.44 1.86 -6.19
CA LEU A 207 -17.53 1.51 -5.10
C LEU A 207 -17.75 0.04 -4.75
N PHE A 208 -16.69 -0.74 -4.87
CA PHE A 208 -16.61 -2.09 -4.36
C PHE A 208 -16.04 -2.09 -2.96
N LEU A 209 -16.64 -2.87 -2.09
CA LEU A 209 -16.13 -3.13 -0.76
C LEU A 209 -15.94 -4.65 -0.60
N THR A 210 -14.74 -5.04 -0.28
CA THR A 210 -14.41 -6.43 0.06
C THR A 210 -14.29 -6.55 1.56
N GLU A 211 -15.04 -7.48 2.16
CA GLU A 211 -14.97 -7.81 3.58
C GLU A 211 -14.28 -9.16 3.75
N SER A 212 -13.20 -9.20 4.51
CA SER A 212 -12.44 -10.42 4.79
C SER A 212 -12.32 -10.66 6.31
N GLY A 213 -12.07 -11.89 6.69
CA GLY A 213 -11.95 -12.31 8.09
C GLY A 213 -11.02 -13.51 8.24
N ALA A 214 -11.26 -14.33 9.25
CA ALA A 214 -10.47 -15.54 9.52
C ALA A 214 -10.71 -16.68 8.50
N GLY A 215 -11.70 -16.54 7.61
CA GLY A 215 -12.00 -17.49 6.54
C GLY A 215 -11.01 -17.40 5.38
N ARG A 216 -11.20 -18.28 4.38
CA ARG A 216 -10.39 -18.30 3.14
C ARG A 216 -10.92 -17.39 2.05
N GLY A 217 -12.16 -16.93 2.19
CA GLY A 217 -12.87 -16.12 1.21
C GLY A 217 -13.17 -14.70 1.70
N ASN A 218 -14.00 -14.02 0.94
CA ASN A 218 -14.44 -12.67 1.22
C ASN A 218 -15.90 -12.46 0.80
N ASN A 219 -16.58 -11.55 1.48
CA ASN A 219 -17.83 -10.98 0.99
C ASN A 219 -17.54 -9.78 0.08
N LEU A 220 -18.36 -9.62 -0.94
CA LEU A 220 -18.31 -8.50 -1.86
C LEU A 220 -19.58 -7.68 -1.74
N PHE A 221 -19.41 -6.36 -1.61
CA PHE A 221 -20.48 -5.38 -1.61
C PHE A 221 -20.24 -4.36 -2.70
N ILE A 222 -21.31 -3.77 -3.20
CA ILE A 222 -21.27 -2.67 -4.16
C ILE A 222 -22.08 -1.48 -3.66
N ARG A 223 -21.69 -0.28 -4.10
CA ARG A 223 -22.44 0.95 -3.89
C ARG A 223 -22.38 1.81 -5.15
N ASP A 224 -23.54 2.26 -5.64
CA ASP A 224 -23.65 3.19 -6.77
C ASP A 224 -23.32 4.61 -6.29
N LEU A 225 -22.19 5.16 -6.71
CA LEU A 225 -21.71 6.49 -6.31
C LEU A 225 -22.41 7.64 -7.04
N LYS A 226 -23.11 7.36 -8.16
CA LYS A 226 -23.93 8.35 -8.87
C LYS A 226 -25.25 8.62 -8.17
N LYS A 227 -25.68 7.74 -7.26
CA LYS A 227 -26.91 7.91 -6.49
C LYS A 227 -26.57 8.42 -5.09
N PRO A 228 -26.97 9.65 -4.74
CA PRO A 228 -26.75 10.17 -3.38
C PRO A 228 -27.31 9.21 -2.32
N ASN A 229 -26.52 8.96 -1.27
CA ASN A 229 -26.91 8.07 -0.15
C ASN A 229 -27.30 6.64 -0.55
N SER A 230 -26.87 6.15 -1.69
CA SER A 230 -27.05 4.76 -2.10
C SER A 230 -26.51 3.83 -1.01
N PRO A 231 -27.23 2.78 -0.59
CA PRO A 231 -26.75 1.80 0.36
C PRO A 231 -25.70 0.89 -0.27
N PHE A 232 -24.91 0.23 0.58
CA PHE A 232 -24.15 -0.93 0.13
C PHE A 232 -25.08 -2.11 -0.11
N ILE A 233 -24.94 -2.77 -1.24
CA ILE A 233 -25.64 -4.00 -1.61
C ILE A 233 -24.65 -5.14 -1.49
N GLN A 234 -24.95 -6.11 -0.65
CA GLN A 234 -24.14 -7.31 -0.50
C GLN A 234 -24.41 -8.26 -1.68
N LEU A 235 -23.37 -8.67 -2.39
CA LEU A 235 -23.46 -9.58 -3.52
C LEU A 235 -23.21 -11.04 -3.15
N THR A 236 -22.37 -11.25 -2.14
CA THR A 236 -22.00 -12.59 -1.65
C THR A 236 -22.18 -12.67 -0.14
N THR A 237 -22.53 -13.83 0.39
CA THR A 237 -22.93 -14.00 1.79
C THR A 237 -22.07 -14.99 2.56
N ASP A 238 -21.10 -15.62 1.91
CA ASP A 238 -20.18 -16.61 2.51
C ASP A 238 -18.73 -16.12 2.45
N LEU A 239 -17.91 -16.67 3.33
CA LEU A 239 -16.47 -16.43 3.38
C LEU A 239 -15.67 -17.66 2.94
N ASP A 240 -16.28 -18.56 2.16
CA ASP A 240 -15.64 -19.80 1.70
C ASP A 240 -14.85 -19.59 0.41
N TYR A 241 -15.29 -18.65 -0.42
CA TYR A 241 -14.70 -18.35 -1.72
C TYR A 241 -14.19 -16.92 -1.81
N GLN A 242 -13.26 -16.70 -2.73
CA GLN A 242 -12.75 -15.36 -3.05
C GLN A 242 -13.46 -14.78 -4.26
N TYR A 243 -14.02 -13.59 -4.10
CA TYR A 243 -14.75 -12.86 -5.14
C TYR A 243 -14.02 -11.55 -5.44
N TYR A 244 -13.69 -11.34 -6.70
CA TYR A 244 -13.04 -10.11 -7.16
C TYR A 244 -13.87 -9.48 -8.27
N PRO A 245 -14.19 -8.18 -8.19
CA PRO A 245 -14.75 -7.46 -9.31
C PRO A 245 -13.70 -7.40 -10.42
N ILE A 246 -14.10 -7.69 -11.65
CA ILE A 246 -13.24 -7.58 -12.82
C ILE A 246 -13.51 -6.27 -13.52
N GLU A 247 -14.76 -6.01 -13.86
CA GLU A 247 -15.19 -4.82 -14.59
C GLU A 247 -16.69 -4.56 -14.38
N VAL A 248 -17.11 -3.33 -14.66
CA VAL A 248 -18.52 -2.92 -14.73
C VAL A 248 -18.89 -2.73 -16.19
N ILE A 249 -19.86 -3.52 -16.65
CA ILE A 249 -20.37 -3.48 -18.03
C ILE A 249 -21.80 -2.95 -18.04
N GLY A 250 -22.03 -1.81 -18.70
CA GLY A 250 -23.36 -1.19 -18.86
C GLY A 250 -23.79 -0.22 -17.77
#